data_14d28c7f2a30f228b7a75acb4b5fe106
#
_entry.id   14d28c7f2a30f228b7a75acb4b5fe106
#
_cell.length_a   1.000
_cell.length_b   1.000
_cell.length_c   1.000
_cell.angle_alpha   90.00
_cell.angle_beta   90.00
_cell.angle_gamma   90.00
#
_symmetry.space_group_name_H-M   'P 1'
#
loop_
_entity.id
_entity.type
_entity.pdbx_description
1 polymer ?
#
loop_
_entity_poly.entity_id
_entity_poly.type
_entity_poly.pdbx_seq_one_letter_code
_entity_poly.pdbx_strand_id
1 'polypeptide(L)'
;DRAKETARAMMQDPAQALNAMVREELNIHPAELAPLKDGLVTGVATAVGAFIPIAPFLMMDHAVAVWVSLAISMLAHFAIGAARSLFTGRGIWASGRDMFIVGFGVAAVGYVIGELITRV
;
A
#
# COMPACT_ATOMS: atom_id res chain seq x y z
N ASP A 1 12.85 -13.63 38.68
CA ASP A 1 12.89 -12.30 39.33
C ASP A 1 13.76 -11.28 38.59
N ARG A 2 14.82 -11.70 37.90
CA ARG A 2 15.68 -10.79 37.09
C ARG A 2 14.92 -10.00 36.02
N ALA A 3 13.93 -10.63 35.36
CA ALA A 3 13.13 -9.96 34.35
C ALA A 3 12.30 -8.78 34.90
N LYS A 4 11.79 -8.92 36.14
CA LYS A 4 11.05 -7.85 36.81
C LYS A 4 11.96 -6.70 37.26
N GLU A 5 13.17 -7.00 37.67
CA GLU A 5 14.17 -5.97 38.02
C GLU A 5 14.61 -5.19 36.80
N THR A 6 14.92 -5.86 35.71
CA THR A 6 15.27 -5.21 34.44
C THR A 6 14.12 -4.34 33.91
N ALA A 7 12.88 -4.83 33.95
CA ALA A 7 11.72 -4.05 33.57
C ALA A 7 11.51 -2.81 34.43
N ARG A 8 11.72 -2.92 35.78
CA ARG A 8 11.64 -1.77 36.68
C ARG A 8 12.74 -0.76 36.45
N ALA A 9 13.97 -1.22 36.16
CA ALA A 9 15.08 -0.32 35.86
C ALA A 9 14.84 0.43 34.53
N MET A 10 14.30 -0.22 33.49
CA MET A 10 13.93 0.43 32.25
C MET A 10 12.79 1.44 32.39
N MET A 11 11.85 1.20 33.29
CA MET A 11 10.73 2.10 33.53
C MET A 11 11.09 3.33 34.42
N GLN A 12 12.29 3.37 35.02
CA GLN A 12 12.74 4.52 35.79
C GLN A 12 13.22 5.68 34.93
N ASP A 13 13.65 5.40 33.68
CA ASP A 13 14.01 6.43 32.71
C ASP A 13 12.90 6.55 31.67
N PRO A 14 12.17 7.69 31.66
CA PRO A 14 11.07 7.88 30.69
C PRO A 14 11.48 7.75 29.21
N ALA A 15 12.72 8.13 28.88
CA ALA A 15 13.22 8.03 27.50
C ALA A 15 13.51 6.57 27.13
N GLN A 16 14.06 5.78 28.07
CA GLN A 16 14.29 4.35 27.84
C GLN A 16 12.97 3.58 27.80
N ALA A 17 12.01 3.90 28.65
CA ALA A 17 10.70 3.30 28.67
C ALA A 17 9.96 3.56 27.35
N LEU A 18 9.99 4.80 26.85
CA LEU A 18 9.39 5.17 25.56
C LEU A 18 10.05 4.42 24.38
N ASN A 19 11.38 4.37 24.36
CA ASN A 19 12.11 3.66 23.32
C ASN A 19 11.84 2.14 23.34
N ALA A 20 11.71 1.54 24.53
CA ALA A 20 11.34 0.14 24.68
C ALA A 20 9.92 -0.13 24.15
N MET A 21 8.95 0.72 24.52
CA MET A 21 7.58 0.63 24.02
C MET A 21 7.50 0.77 22.49
N VAL A 22 8.19 1.74 21.92
CA VAL A 22 8.23 1.96 20.47
C VAL A 22 8.83 0.74 19.75
N ARG A 23 9.86 0.12 20.30
CA ARG A 23 10.49 -1.07 19.71
C ARG A 23 9.61 -2.31 19.83
N GLU A 24 9.02 -2.54 21.00
CA GLU A 24 8.26 -3.76 21.30
C GLU A 24 6.85 -3.72 20.69
N GLU A 25 6.15 -2.60 20.78
CA GLU A 25 4.77 -2.50 20.29
C GLU A 25 4.68 -2.16 18.81
N LEU A 26 5.53 -1.26 18.32
CA LEU A 26 5.49 -0.81 16.94
C LEU A 26 6.48 -1.54 16.04
N ASN A 27 7.35 -2.38 16.60
CA ASN A 27 8.45 -3.08 15.89
C ASN A 27 9.31 -2.14 15.03
N ILE A 28 9.45 -0.87 15.49
CA ILE A 28 10.23 0.17 14.79
C ILE A 28 11.61 0.25 15.41
N HIS A 29 12.63 -0.01 14.60
CA HIS A 29 14.02 0.18 14.99
C HIS A 29 14.51 1.55 14.50
N PRO A 30 14.71 2.53 15.36
CA PRO A 30 15.11 3.90 14.94
C PRO A 30 16.39 3.93 14.08
N ALA A 31 17.27 2.96 14.27
CA ALA A 31 18.50 2.82 13.48
C ALA A 31 18.28 2.36 12.04
N GLU A 32 17.08 1.82 11.71
CA GLU A 32 16.73 1.32 10.39
C GLU A 32 15.93 2.34 9.57
N LEU A 33 15.58 3.50 10.14
CA LEU A 33 14.90 4.56 9.42
C LEU A 33 15.83 5.16 8.37
N ALA A 34 15.63 4.79 7.12
CA ALA A 34 16.34 5.33 5.97
C ALA A 34 15.32 6.06 5.05
N PRO A 35 14.82 7.24 5.44
CA PRO A 35 13.70 7.90 4.77
C PRO A 35 13.98 8.17 3.29
N LEU A 36 15.23 8.41 2.94
CA LEU A 36 15.60 8.62 1.54
C LEU A 36 15.51 7.33 0.71
N LYS A 37 16.00 6.21 1.28
CA LYS A 37 15.93 4.90 0.64
C LYS A 37 14.49 4.43 0.51
N ASP A 38 13.71 4.57 1.58
CA ASP A 38 12.30 4.16 1.61
C ASP A 38 11.46 5.03 0.67
N GLY A 39 11.73 6.33 0.63
CA GLY A 39 11.11 7.25 -0.32
C GLY A 39 11.45 6.93 -1.78
N LEU A 40 12.71 6.58 -2.07
CA LEU A 40 13.13 6.19 -3.40
C LEU A 40 12.48 4.87 -3.84
N VAL A 41 12.49 3.85 -2.97
CA VAL A 41 11.87 2.55 -3.25
C VAL A 41 10.37 2.72 -3.49
N THR A 42 9.69 3.48 -2.65
CA THR A 42 8.26 3.77 -2.79
C THR A 42 7.99 4.56 -4.07
N GLY A 43 8.80 5.58 -4.36
CA GLY A 43 8.67 6.38 -5.57
C GLY A 43 8.82 5.57 -6.85
N VAL A 44 9.85 4.72 -6.92
CA VAL A 44 10.06 3.81 -8.07
C VAL A 44 8.92 2.80 -8.19
N ALA A 45 8.51 2.18 -7.10
CA ALA A 45 7.40 1.23 -7.10
C ALA A 45 6.10 1.89 -7.58
N THR A 46 5.83 3.12 -7.14
CA THR A 46 4.66 3.90 -7.57
C THR A 46 4.74 4.25 -9.06
N ALA A 47 5.90 4.67 -9.56
CA ALA A 47 6.10 4.98 -10.96
C ALA A 47 5.87 3.75 -11.86
N VAL A 48 6.44 2.61 -11.48
CA VAL A 48 6.22 1.32 -12.19
C VAL A 48 4.74 0.94 -12.15
N GLY A 49 4.10 1.04 -10.99
CA GLY A 49 2.67 0.74 -10.84
C GLY A 49 1.77 1.64 -11.68
N ALA A 50 2.09 2.93 -11.78
CA ALA A 50 1.36 3.88 -12.61
C ALA A 50 1.55 3.63 -14.11
N PHE A 51 2.70 3.11 -14.53
CA PHE A 51 2.98 2.81 -15.94
C PHE A 51 2.09 1.68 -16.48
N ILE A 52 1.71 0.73 -15.63
CA ILE A 52 0.89 -0.43 -16.02
C ILE A 52 -0.44 -0.01 -16.68
N PRO A 53 -1.28 0.85 -16.08
CA PRO A 53 -2.51 1.30 -16.71
C PRO A 53 -2.32 2.28 -17.88
N ILE A 54 -1.17 2.93 -17.98
CA ILE A 54 -0.87 3.90 -19.04
C ILE A 54 -0.39 3.19 -20.32
N ALA A 55 0.29 2.05 -20.19
CA ALA A 55 0.88 1.35 -21.32
C ALA A 55 -0.08 1.05 -22.48
N PRO A 56 -1.34 0.61 -22.27
CA PRO A 56 -2.29 0.38 -23.36
C PRO A 56 -2.56 1.64 -24.20
N PHE A 57 -2.57 2.82 -23.58
CA PHE A 57 -2.83 4.08 -24.29
C PHE A 57 -1.70 4.50 -25.24
N LEU A 58 -0.51 3.94 -25.05
CA LEU A 58 0.64 4.18 -25.94
C LEU A 58 0.64 3.25 -27.17
N MET A 59 -0.14 2.16 -27.12
CA MET A 59 -0.04 1.07 -28.11
C MET A 59 -1.36 0.81 -28.86
N MET A 60 -2.48 1.32 -28.37
CA MET A 60 -3.82 0.98 -28.87
C MET A 60 -4.69 2.23 -29.05
N ASP A 61 -5.74 2.11 -29.86
CA ASP A 61 -6.75 3.14 -29.99
C ASP A 61 -7.41 3.44 -28.64
N HIS A 62 -7.72 4.72 -28.40
CA HIS A 62 -8.20 5.20 -27.12
C HIS A 62 -9.40 4.40 -26.57
N ALA A 63 -10.37 4.07 -27.40
CA ALA A 63 -11.56 3.33 -26.98
C ALA A 63 -11.23 1.92 -26.45
N VAL A 64 -10.29 1.22 -27.11
CA VAL A 64 -9.83 -0.11 -26.70
C VAL A 64 -8.91 0.00 -25.47
N ALA A 65 -8.02 0.99 -25.46
CA ALA A 65 -7.07 1.23 -24.38
C ALA A 65 -7.75 1.40 -23.03
N VAL A 66 -8.89 2.10 -22.96
CA VAL A 66 -9.68 2.29 -21.72
C VAL A 66 -10.09 0.95 -21.11
N TRP A 67 -10.66 0.06 -21.90
CA TRP A 67 -11.13 -1.24 -21.40
C TRP A 67 -9.97 -2.17 -21.02
N VAL A 68 -8.92 -2.18 -21.82
CA VAL A 68 -7.70 -2.97 -21.54
C VAL A 68 -7.01 -2.47 -20.27
N SER A 69 -6.85 -1.15 -20.12
CA SER A 69 -6.29 -0.52 -18.93
C SER A 69 -7.10 -0.85 -17.67
N LEU A 70 -8.44 -0.75 -17.76
CA LEU A 70 -9.33 -1.11 -16.66
C LEU A 70 -9.17 -2.58 -16.26
N ALA A 71 -9.18 -3.49 -17.25
CA ALA A 71 -9.01 -4.92 -16.98
C ALA A 71 -7.67 -5.24 -16.31
N ILE A 72 -6.57 -4.69 -16.83
CA ILE A 72 -5.23 -4.89 -16.28
C ILE A 72 -5.16 -4.30 -14.86
N SER A 73 -5.71 -3.11 -14.63
CA SER A 73 -5.74 -2.47 -13.31
C SER A 73 -6.53 -3.31 -12.31
N MET A 74 -7.67 -3.87 -12.69
CA MET A 74 -8.48 -4.72 -11.80
C MET A 74 -7.74 -6.01 -11.45
N LEU A 75 -7.05 -6.63 -12.40
CA LEU A 75 -6.22 -7.80 -12.16
C LEU A 75 -5.05 -7.47 -11.21
N ALA A 76 -4.39 -6.33 -11.41
CA ALA A 76 -3.32 -5.87 -10.55
C ALA A 76 -3.82 -5.62 -9.11
N HIS A 77 -4.97 -4.97 -8.93
CA HIS A 77 -5.57 -4.78 -7.61
C HIS A 77 -5.89 -6.10 -6.92
N PHE A 78 -6.47 -7.05 -7.65
CA PHE A 78 -6.73 -8.39 -7.12
C PHE A 78 -5.43 -9.09 -6.70
N ALA A 79 -4.39 -9.05 -7.55
CA ALA A 79 -3.10 -9.67 -7.27
C ALA A 79 -2.41 -9.05 -6.05
N ILE A 80 -2.44 -7.71 -5.91
CA ILE A 80 -1.89 -7.00 -4.74
C ILE A 80 -2.67 -7.38 -3.48
N GLY A 81 -4.00 -7.44 -3.56
CA GLY A 81 -4.84 -7.89 -2.45
C GLY A 81 -4.56 -9.33 -2.03
N ALA A 82 -4.38 -10.22 -3.01
CA ALA A 82 -4.00 -11.61 -2.79
C ALA A 82 -2.61 -11.72 -2.14
N ALA A 83 -1.62 -10.97 -2.62
CA ALA A 83 -0.28 -10.92 -2.03
C ALA A 83 -0.30 -10.39 -0.59
N ARG A 84 -1.10 -9.35 -0.31
CA ARG A 84 -1.29 -8.81 1.04
C ARG A 84 -1.82 -9.87 2.02
N SER A 85 -2.58 -10.85 1.56
CA SER A 85 -3.12 -11.91 2.42
C SER A 85 -2.04 -12.72 3.13
N LEU A 86 -0.85 -12.84 2.52
CA LEU A 86 0.30 -13.55 3.09
C LEU A 86 0.81 -12.89 4.38
N PHE A 87 0.62 -11.57 4.52
CA PHE A 87 1.06 -10.80 5.68
C PHE A 87 -0.05 -10.55 6.69
N THR A 88 -1.31 -10.61 6.26
CA THR A 88 -2.46 -10.29 7.12
C THR A 88 -3.15 -11.52 7.71
N GLY A 89 -2.74 -12.74 7.31
CA GLY A 89 -3.38 -13.98 7.74
C GLY A 89 -4.83 -14.15 7.26
N ARG A 90 -5.32 -13.27 6.38
CA ARG A 90 -6.67 -13.35 5.79
C ARG A 90 -6.64 -14.26 4.56
N GLY A 91 -7.80 -14.80 4.20
CA GLY A 91 -7.91 -15.62 2.99
C GLY A 91 -7.56 -14.85 1.72
N ILE A 92 -6.85 -15.49 0.80
CA ILE A 92 -6.38 -14.90 -0.48
C ILE A 92 -7.54 -14.30 -1.27
N TRP A 93 -8.64 -15.05 -1.41
CA TRP A 93 -9.83 -14.60 -2.15
C TRP A 93 -10.54 -13.43 -1.49
N ALA A 94 -10.62 -13.40 -0.15
CA ALA A 94 -11.23 -12.30 0.57
C ALA A 94 -10.41 -11.02 0.40
N SER A 95 -9.10 -11.09 0.58
CA SER A 95 -8.20 -9.93 0.42
C SER A 95 -8.15 -9.44 -1.04
N GLY A 96 -8.11 -10.36 -2.01
CA GLY A 96 -8.14 -10.01 -3.43
C GLY A 96 -9.44 -9.31 -3.83
N ARG A 97 -10.59 -9.84 -3.40
CA ARG A 97 -11.90 -9.24 -3.64
C ARG A 97 -12.03 -7.86 -3.00
N ASP A 98 -11.58 -7.69 -1.77
CA ASP A 98 -11.65 -6.41 -1.07
C ASP A 98 -10.88 -5.33 -1.84
N MET A 99 -9.66 -5.64 -2.30
CA MET A 99 -8.86 -4.72 -3.11
C MET A 99 -9.46 -4.48 -4.50
N PHE A 100 -10.07 -5.49 -5.10
CA PHE A 100 -10.79 -5.36 -6.38
C PHE A 100 -11.96 -4.37 -6.24
N ILE A 101 -12.76 -4.48 -5.18
CA ILE A 101 -13.89 -3.58 -4.92
C ILE A 101 -13.40 -2.15 -4.71
N VAL A 102 -12.32 -1.96 -3.95
CA VAL A 102 -11.72 -0.64 -3.74
C VAL A 102 -11.23 -0.05 -5.07
N GLY A 103 -10.50 -0.84 -5.86
CA GLY A 103 -9.99 -0.40 -7.17
C GLY A 103 -11.12 -0.01 -8.13
N PHE A 104 -12.20 -0.81 -8.18
CA PHE A 104 -13.37 -0.50 -8.98
C PHE A 104 -14.07 0.78 -8.51
N GLY A 105 -14.21 0.97 -7.20
CA GLY A 105 -14.78 2.20 -6.62
C GLY A 105 -14.00 3.44 -7.00
N VAL A 106 -12.66 3.39 -6.91
CA VAL A 106 -11.78 4.50 -7.33
C VAL A 106 -11.91 4.78 -8.82
N ALA A 107 -11.96 3.75 -9.66
CA ALA A 107 -12.14 3.90 -11.11
C ALA A 107 -13.50 4.55 -11.45
N ALA A 108 -14.57 4.13 -10.80
CA ALA A 108 -15.90 4.70 -10.99
C ALA A 108 -15.97 6.19 -10.59
N VAL A 109 -15.42 6.53 -9.43
CA VAL A 109 -15.36 7.92 -8.97
C VAL A 109 -14.49 8.77 -9.90
N GLY A 110 -13.33 8.27 -10.30
CA GLY A 110 -12.44 8.96 -11.26
C GLY A 110 -13.10 9.20 -12.60
N TYR A 111 -13.86 8.22 -13.11
CA TYR A 111 -14.63 8.37 -14.34
C TYR A 111 -15.70 9.47 -14.23
N VAL A 112 -16.48 9.45 -13.16
CA VAL A 112 -17.53 10.47 -12.93
C VAL A 112 -16.94 11.87 -12.83
N ILE A 113 -15.84 12.03 -12.09
CA ILE A 113 -15.15 13.32 -11.97
C ILE A 113 -14.60 13.77 -13.33
N GLY A 114 -13.97 12.86 -14.08
CA GLY A 114 -13.46 13.16 -15.42
C GLY A 114 -14.56 13.62 -16.37
N GLU A 115 -15.70 12.93 -16.37
CA GLU A 115 -16.86 13.29 -17.20
C GLU A 115 -17.45 14.67 -16.82
N LEU A 116 -17.49 14.98 -15.53
CA LEU A 116 -17.97 16.29 -15.06
C LEU A 116 -17.05 17.43 -15.51
N ILE A 117 -15.74 17.23 -15.46
CA ILE A 117 -14.77 18.25 -15.87
C ILE A 117 -14.77 18.49 -17.39
N THR A 118 -14.97 17.42 -18.17
CA THR A 118 -14.98 17.52 -19.63
C THR A 118 -16.26 18.14 -20.21
N ARG A 119 -17.32 18.21 -19.41
CA ARG A 119 -18.59 18.84 -19.83
C ARG A 119 -18.69 20.33 -19.47
N VAL A 120 -17.74 20.85 -18.70
CA VAL A 120 -17.62 22.26 -18.35
C VAL A 120 -16.67 22.97 -19.31
#